data_3f1ed50eb16bbc5e1099451272aaef11
#
_entry.id   3f1ed50eb16bbc5e1099451272aaef11
#
_cell.length_a   1.000
_cell.length_b   1.000
_cell.length_c   1.000
_cell.angle_alpha   90.00
_cell.angle_beta   90.00
_cell.angle_gamma   90.00
#
_symmetry.space_group_name_H-M   'P 1'
#
loop_
_entity.id
_entity.type
_entity.pdbx_description
1 polymer ?
#
loop_
_entity_poly.entity_id
_entity_poly.type
_entity_poly.pdbx_seq_one_letter_code
_entity_poly.pdbx_strand_id
1 'polypeptide(L)'
;MELKIYNRKQNLRLFENNLEFIGLRFVVVYVAIMKRVLIIGNSGGIGASLENEYTFRKWNCVGVSRSRHGLEFNEPETVQKTLSSIEGLFETVIIATGALTLNGYGPEKTIRSLTAQGMAEQMQINAIGPALVLSNIARLIPKDCPARIAVLSARVGSIGDNRLGGWVSYRASKAALNQIIHTASIEFARSHPQLVCFSLHPGTVETPLTKQFVASHPSCSASETAPILFEVIESRNVGDTGNFFDQNGLPVPW
;
A
#
# COMPACT_ATOMS: atom_id res chain seq x y z
N MET A 1 -15.98 16.34 -35.45
CA MET A 1 -15.95 15.60 -34.18
C MET A 1 -14.48 15.47 -33.83
N GLU A 2 -13.97 16.36 -32.97
CA GLU A 2 -12.56 16.38 -32.55
C GLU A 2 -12.27 15.24 -31.60
N LEU A 3 -11.36 14.34 -31.97
CA LEU A 3 -10.78 13.37 -31.07
C LEU A 3 -9.80 14.11 -30.15
N LYS A 4 -10.16 14.33 -28.88
CA LYS A 4 -9.17 14.70 -27.86
C LYS A 4 -8.30 13.50 -27.54
N ILE A 5 -7.12 13.44 -28.16
CA ILE A 5 -6.08 12.46 -27.81
C ILE A 5 -5.43 12.94 -26.52
N TYR A 6 -5.73 12.26 -25.42
CA TYR A 6 -5.01 12.44 -24.17
C TYR A 6 -3.64 11.77 -24.29
N ASN A 7 -2.61 12.58 -24.51
CA ASN A 7 -1.23 12.12 -24.68
C ASN A 7 -0.61 11.80 -23.31
N ARG A 8 -0.84 10.58 -22.80
CA ARG A 8 -0.03 10.02 -21.71
C ARG A 8 1.20 9.37 -22.34
N LYS A 9 2.33 10.05 -22.30
CA LYS A 9 3.63 9.47 -22.65
C LYS A 9 3.90 8.28 -21.71
N GLN A 10 4.04 7.11 -22.32
CA GLN A 10 4.65 5.85 -21.88
C GLN A 10 3.69 4.65 -21.73
N ASN A 11 4.08 3.55 -22.41
CA ASN A 11 3.52 2.19 -22.43
C ASN A 11 2.26 1.97 -23.30
N LEU A 12 2.39 2.21 -24.59
CA LEU A 12 1.42 1.85 -25.63
C LEU A 12 1.71 0.44 -26.17
N ARG A 13 0.82 -0.53 -25.98
CA ARG A 13 0.72 -1.72 -26.85
C ARG A 13 -0.40 -1.47 -27.83
N LEU A 14 -0.06 -1.46 -29.11
CA LEU A 14 -1.01 -1.33 -30.21
C LEU A 14 -1.63 -2.69 -30.51
N PHE A 15 -2.95 -2.79 -30.45
CA PHE A 15 -3.73 -3.89 -31.03
C PHE A 15 -4.49 -3.36 -32.24
N GLU A 16 -4.19 -3.85 -33.43
CA GLU A 16 -4.91 -3.52 -34.65
C GLU A 16 -6.07 -4.49 -34.83
N ASN A 17 -7.31 -3.98 -34.80
CA ASN A 17 -8.49 -4.69 -35.27
C ASN A 17 -9.00 -3.99 -36.54
N ASN A 18 -8.97 -4.68 -37.66
CA ASN A 18 -9.53 -4.19 -38.93
C ASN A 18 -11.04 -4.51 -38.96
N LEU A 19 -11.88 -3.47 -38.94
CA LEU A 19 -13.31 -3.57 -39.25
C LEU A 19 -13.55 -2.93 -40.62
N GLU A 20 -13.91 -3.76 -41.60
CA GLU A 20 -14.36 -3.29 -42.92
C GLU A 20 -15.87 -3.08 -42.88
N PHE A 21 -16.32 -1.85 -42.98
CA PHE A 21 -17.72 -1.53 -43.27
C PHE A 21 -17.78 -0.46 -44.35
N ILE A 22 -18.42 -0.81 -45.48
CA ILE A 22 -18.73 0.09 -46.62
C ILE A 22 -17.52 0.86 -47.17
N GLY A 23 -16.48 0.15 -47.62
CA GLY A 23 -15.41 0.75 -48.44
C GLY A 23 -14.50 1.77 -47.76
N LEU A 24 -14.64 1.98 -46.43
CA LEU A 24 -13.77 2.79 -45.60
C LEU A 24 -13.08 1.90 -44.57
N ARG A 25 -11.75 1.83 -44.60
CA ARG A 25 -10.94 1.19 -43.57
C ARG A 25 -10.86 2.11 -42.35
N PHE A 26 -11.56 1.77 -41.29
CA PHE A 26 -11.32 2.37 -40.00
C PHE A 26 -10.33 1.52 -39.20
N VAL A 27 -9.13 2.01 -39.01
CA VAL A 27 -8.21 1.41 -38.03
C VAL A 27 -8.59 1.94 -36.65
N VAL A 28 -9.27 1.11 -35.87
CA VAL A 28 -9.52 1.43 -34.46
C VAL A 28 -8.32 0.93 -33.68
N VAL A 29 -7.44 1.84 -33.28
CA VAL A 29 -6.31 1.53 -32.42
C VAL A 29 -6.81 1.51 -30.97
N TYR A 30 -7.03 0.34 -30.42
CA TYR A 30 -7.26 0.17 -28.98
C TYR A 30 -5.94 0.26 -28.25
N VAL A 31 -5.71 1.37 -27.58
CA VAL A 31 -4.59 1.53 -26.67
C VAL A 31 -5.03 1.00 -25.31
N ALA A 32 -4.69 -0.24 -25.01
CA ALA A 32 -4.84 -0.75 -23.65
C ALA A 32 -3.79 -0.04 -22.77
N ILE A 33 -4.22 0.97 -22.03
CA ILE A 33 -3.37 1.61 -21.01
C ILE A 33 -3.20 0.58 -19.91
N MET A 34 -2.00 0.02 -19.77
CA MET A 34 -1.69 -0.89 -18.68
C MET A 34 -1.80 -0.11 -17.36
N LYS A 35 -2.61 -0.61 -16.44
CA LYS A 35 -2.68 -0.08 -15.07
C LYS A 35 -1.31 -0.19 -14.40
N ARG A 36 -0.98 0.77 -13.56
CA ARG A 36 0.30 0.83 -12.85
C ARG A 36 0.11 0.76 -11.35
N VAL A 37 0.99 -0.01 -10.71
CA VAL A 37 1.04 -0.11 -9.24
C VAL A 37 2.43 0.28 -8.75
N LEU A 38 2.47 1.06 -7.67
CA LEU A 38 3.68 1.38 -6.93
C LEU A 38 3.64 0.64 -5.59
N ILE A 39 4.65 -0.17 -5.31
CA ILE A 39 4.73 -0.96 -4.07
C ILE A 39 5.95 -0.50 -3.26
N ILE A 40 5.70 0.18 -2.16
CA ILE A 40 6.72 0.60 -1.21
C ILE A 40 6.91 -0.53 -0.19
N GLY A 41 8.12 -1.12 -0.13
CA GLY A 41 8.42 -2.28 0.70
C GLY A 41 8.33 -3.61 -0.06
N ASN A 42 8.56 -3.60 -1.38
CA ASN A 42 8.51 -4.79 -2.25
C ASN A 42 9.60 -5.84 -1.99
N SER A 43 10.57 -5.59 -1.10
CA SER A 43 11.53 -6.60 -0.64
C SER A 43 11.04 -7.42 0.57
N GLY A 44 9.95 -7.00 1.23
CA GLY A 44 9.31 -7.73 2.32
C GLY A 44 8.42 -8.88 1.82
N GLY A 45 8.09 -9.84 2.68
CA GLY A 45 7.31 -11.03 2.28
C GLY A 45 6.00 -10.70 1.60
N ILE A 46 5.16 -9.86 2.20
CA ILE A 46 3.86 -9.47 1.61
C ILE A 46 4.07 -8.57 0.38
N GLY A 47 4.98 -7.59 0.46
CA GLY A 47 5.23 -6.67 -0.65
C GLY A 47 5.74 -7.37 -1.91
N ALA A 48 6.64 -8.34 -1.75
CA ALA A 48 7.15 -9.16 -2.86
C ALA A 48 6.05 -10.05 -3.47
N SER A 49 5.20 -10.65 -2.63
CA SER A 49 4.09 -11.48 -3.11
C SER A 49 3.02 -10.64 -3.83
N LEU A 50 2.74 -9.43 -3.37
CA LEU A 50 1.87 -8.49 -4.07
C LEU A 50 2.48 -8.06 -5.42
N GLU A 51 3.78 -7.77 -5.48
CA GLU A 51 4.45 -7.45 -6.75
C GLU A 51 4.28 -8.58 -7.77
N ASN A 52 4.43 -9.85 -7.35
CA ASN A 52 4.20 -11.02 -8.18
C ASN A 52 2.74 -11.12 -8.64
N GLU A 53 1.77 -10.91 -7.74
CA GLU A 53 0.34 -10.98 -8.06
C GLU A 53 -0.07 -9.90 -9.05
N TYR A 54 0.31 -8.63 -8.82
CA TYR A 54 0.02 -7.55 -9.77
C TYR A 54 0.68 -7.77 -11.13
N THR A 55 1.91 -8.31 -11.15
CA THR A 55 2.60 -8.68 -12.40
C THR A 55 1.86 -9.81 -13.13
N PHE A 56 1.41 -10.84 -12.41
CA PHE A 56 0.59 -11.91 -12.95
C PHE A 56 -0.71 -11.37 -13.58
N ARG A 57 -1.34 -10.39 -12.95
CA ARG A 57 -2.53 -9.67 -13.45
C ARG A 57 -2.21 -8.65 -14.56
N LYS A 58 -0.98 -8.64 -15.07
CA LYS A 58 -0.55 -7.78 -16.20
C LYS A 58 -0.53 -6.27 -15.88
N TRP A 59 -0.35 -5.91 -14.62
CA TRP A 59 -0.07 -4.54 -14.23
C TRP A 59 1.40 -4.19 -14.45
N ASN A 60 1.70 -2.92 -14.69
CA ASN A 60 3.07 -2.41 -14.69
C ASN A 60 3.47 -2.08 -13.24
N CYS A 61 4.32 -2.92 -12.65
CA CYS A 61 4.75 -2.82 -11.27
C CYS A 61 6.03 -2.00 -11.15
N VAL A 62 6.02 -1.03 -10.24
CA VAL A 62 7.21 -0.33 -9.76
C VAL A 62 7.36 -0.63 -8.29
N GLY A 63 8.45 -1.29 -7.92
CA GLY A 63 8.73 -1.64 -6.54
C GLY A 63 9.83 -0.75 -5.95
N VAL A 64 9.65 -0.30 -4.72
CA VAL A 64 10.63 0.49 -3.97
C VAL A 64 10.90 -0.14 -2.62
N SER A 65 12.17 -0.26 -2.25
CA SER A 65 12.56 -0.83 -0.97
C SER A 65 13.87 -0.23 -0.45
N ARG A 66 14.12 -0.43 0.83
CA ARG A 66 15.34 -0.05 1.50
C ARG A 66 16.58 -0.64 0.80
N SER A 67 16.57 -1.96 0.61
CA SER A 67 17.72 -2.71 0.09
C SER A 67 18.08 -2.38 -1.37
N ARG A 68 17.11 -1.96 -2.19
CA ARG A 68 17.33 -1.69 -3.62
C ARG A 68 17.46 -0.20 -3.94
N HIS A 69 16.83 0.67 -3.14
CA HIS A 69 16.69 2.08 -3.46
C HIS A 69 17.17 3.00 -2.34
N GLY A 70 17.68 2.45 -1.22
CA GLY A 70 18.14 3.23 -0.08
C GLY A 70 17.03 4.04 0.61
N LEU A 71 15.77 3.55 0.56
CA LEU A 71 14.65 4.21 1.24
C LEU A 71 14.74 3.94 2.74
N GLU A 72 15.36 4.86 3.48
CA GLU A 72 15.56 4.76 4.93
C GLU A 72 14.64 5.70 5.69
N PHE A 73 13.78 5.15 6.54
CA PHE A 73 12.83 5.97 7.30
C PHE A 73 13.47 6.76 8.44
N ASN A 74 14.67 6.39 8.86
CA ASN A 74 15.46 7.17 9.80
C ASN A 74 16.15 8.39 9.14
N GLU A 75 16.14 8.46 7.82
CA GLU A 75 16.74 9.51 7.00
C GLU A 75 15.67 10.06 6.04
N PRO A 76 14.87 11.06 6.48
CA PRO A 76 13.71 11.56 5.72
C PRO A 76 14.03 12.03 4.30
N GLU A 77 15.23 12.55 4.08
CA GLU A 77 15.70 13.02 2.77
C GLU A 77 15.76 11.88 1.75
N THR A 78 16.04 10.64 2.20
CA THR A 78 16.08 9.46 1.34
C THR A 78 14.70 9.12 0.80
N VAL A 79 13.65 9.32 1.61
CA VAL A 79 12.25 9.11 1.20
C VAL A 79 11.87 10.11 0.11
N GLN A 80 12.14 11.40 0.34
CA GLN A 80 11.86 12.46 -0.64
C GLN A 80 12.65 12.24 -1.93
N LYS A 81 13.95 11.96 -1.84
CA LYS A 81 14.82 11.70 -3.01
C LYS A 81 14.31 10.51 -3.82
N THR A 82 14.04 9.39 -3.16
CA THR A 82 13.58 8.16 -3.83
C THR A 82 12.24 8.37 -4.50
N LEU A 83 11.27 8.95 -3.79
CA LEU A 83 9.96 9.19 -4.40
C LEU A 83 10.04 10.22 -5.53
N SER A 84 10.88 11.25 -5.42
CA SER A 84 11.06 12.27 -6.47
C SER A 84 11.63 11.70 -7.77
N SER A 85 12.39 10.62 -7.72
CA SER A 85 12.94 9.94 -8.91
C SER A 85 11.93 9.06 -9.65
N ILE A 86 10.77 8.77 -9.04
CA ILE A 86 9.74 7.95 -9.68
C ILE A 86 8.95 8.79 -10.66
N GLU A 87 8.74 8.27 -11.86
CA GLU A 87 8.01 8.95 -12.92
C GLU A 87 6.65 8.28 -13.22
N GLY A 88 5.71 9.11 -13.68
CA GLY A 88 4.39 8.71 -14.12
C GLY A 88 3.37 8.64 -12.98
N LEU A 89 2.16 8.19 -13.32
CA LEU A 89 1.03 8.08 -12.39
C LEU A 89 0.71 6.62 -12.11
N PHE A 90 0.18 6.34 -10.92
CA PHE A 90 -0.16 5.01 -10.46
C PHE A 90 -1.63 4.96 -10.03
N GLU A 91 -2.39 4.04 -10.59
CA GLU A 91 -3.77 3.77 -10.20
C GLU A 91 -3.86 3.13 -8.82
N THR A 92 -2.81 2.41 -8.42
CA THR A 92 -2.72 1.81 -7.07
C THR A 92 -1.33 2.06 -6.48
N VAL A 93 -1.29 2.47 -5.22
CA VAL A 93 -0.09 2.54 -4.40
C VAL A 93 -0.28 1.67 -3.17
N ILE A 94 0.71 0.85 -2.87
CA ILE A 94 0.71 -0.03 -1.70
C ILE A 94 1.90 0.31 -0.83
N ILE A 95 1.64 0.65 0.43
CA ILE A 95 2.69 0.86 1.43
C ILE A 95 2.73 -0.42 2.29
N ALA A 96 3.66 -1.32 1.97
CA ALA A 96 3.83 -2.63 2.60
C ALA A 96 5.03 -2.67 3.55
N THR A 97 5.39 -1.53 4.12
CA THR A 97 6.50 -1.41 5.08
C THR A 97 6.02 -1.67 6.50
N GLY A 98 6.92 -2.13 7.35
CA GLY A 98 6.68 -2.33 8.77
C GLY A 98 7.71 -3.25 9.40
N ALA A 99 7.82 -3.15 10.72
CA ALA A 99 8.69 -4.00 11.52
C ALA A 99 8.01 -4.35 12.84
N LEU A 100 8.31 -5.55 13.35
CA LEU A 100 7.80 -6.04 14.63
C LEU A 100 8.91 -6.16 15.67
N THR A 101 10.12 -6.48 15.23
CA THR A 101 11.35 -6.48 16.03
C THR A 101 12.38 -5.59 15.36
N LEU A 102 12.95 -4.66 16.11
CA LEU A 102 13.94 -3.68 15.66
C LEU A 102 15.09 -3.62 16.68
N ASN A 103 16.33 -3.73 16.22
CA ASN A 103 17.53 -3.57 17.04
C ASN A 103 17.50 -4.35 18.38
N GLY A 104 16.87 -5.55 18.38
CA GLY A 104 16.70 -6.38 19.58
C GLY A 104 15.43 -6.05 20.40
N TYR A 105 14.71 -4.97 20.09
CA TYR A 105 13.44 -4.65 20.73
C TYR A 105 12.29 -5.34 19.98
N GLY A 106 11.69 -6.34 20.60
CA GLY A 106 10.49 -7.04 20.09
C GLY A 106 9.22 -6.57 20.82
N PRO A 107 8.06 -7.13 20.43
CA PRO A 107 6.80 -6.81 21.08
C PRO A 107 6.80 -7.15 22.56
N GLU A 108 6.46 -6.18 23.40
CA GLU A 108 6.46 -6.32 24.84
C GLU A 108 5.29 -7.22 25.30
N LYS A 109 5.57 -8.21 26.15
CA LYS A 109 4.52 -9.04 26.75
C LYS A 109 3.70 -8.30 27.83
N THR A 110 4.26 -7.26 28.43
CA THR A 110 3.66 -6.49 29.53
C THR A 110 4.09 -5.03 29.45
N ILE A 111 3.27 -4.12 29.92
CA ILE A 111 3.57 -2.68 30.00
C ILE A 111 4.87 -2.39 30.78
N ARG A 112 5.24 -3.26 31.72
CA ARG A 112 6.47 -3.12 32.52
C ARG A 112 7.75 -3.32 31.71
N SER A 113 7.65 -3.96 30.54
CA SER A 113 8.79 -4.20 29.64
C SER A 113 8.97 -3.07 28.62
N LEU A 114 8.14 -2.02 28.68
CA LEU A 114 8.23 -0.88 27.77
C LEU A 114 9.54 -0.13 27.96
N THR A 115 10.18 0.21 26.85
CA THR A 115 11.33 1.11 26.81
C THR A 115 11.06 2.28 25.89
N ALA A 116 11.54 3.47 26.23
CA ALA A 116 11.39 4.66 25.38
C ALA A 116 12.03 4.45 24.00
N GLN A 117 13.20 3.81 23.97
CA GLN A 117 13.91 3.51 22.73
C GLN A 117 13.12 2.55 21.83
N GLY A 118 12.66 1.41 22.36
CA GLY A 118 11.88 0.44 21.56
C GLY A 118 10.58 1.05 21.03
N MET A 119 9.92 1.89 21.82
CA MET A 119 8.72 2.61 21.37
C MET A 119 9.05 3.62 20.27
N ALA A 120 10.11 4.40 20.39
CA ALA A 120 10.54 5.36 19.40
C ALA A 120 10.86 4.67 18.04
N GLU A 121 11.57 3.54 18.08
CA GLU A 121 11.89 2.76 16.88
C GLU A 121 10.65 2.19 16.19
N GLN A 122 9.69 1.67 16.98
CA GLN A 122 8.42 1.19 16.44
C GLN A 122 7.61 2.32 15.79
N MET A 123 7.56 3.50 16.42
CA MET A 123 6.91 4.68 15.85
C MET A 123 7.60 5.14 14.56
N GLN A 124 8.92 5.18 14.54
CA GLN A 124 9.69 5.63 13.39
C GLN A 124 9.40 4.79 12.14
N ILE A 125 9.42 3.47 12.27
CA ILE A 125 9.27 2.57 11.12
C ILE A 125 7.81 2.34 10.75
N ASN A 126 6.91 2.19 11.74
CA ASN A 126 5.53 1.77 11.47
C ASN A 126 4.54 2.93 11.30
N ALA A 127 4.86 4.13 11.75
CA ALA A 127 3.98 5.30 11.66
C ALA A 127 4.65 6.46 10.90
N ILE A 128 5.80 6.93 11.34
CA ILE A 128 6.47 8.10 10.75
C ILE A 128 6.93 7.80 9.32
N GLY A 129 7.55 6.65 9.08
CA GLY A 129 8.00 6.25 7.75
C GLY A 129 6.87 6.27 6.71
N PRO A 130 5.76 5.54 6.92
CA PRO A 130 4.59 5.63 6.04
C PRO A 130 4.00 7.04 5.92
N ALA A 131 4.01 7.86 6.98
CA ALA A 131 3.58 9.26 6.91
C ALA A 131 4.45 10.08 5.96
N LEU A 132 5.77 9.90 5.99
CA LEU A 132 6.71 10.53 5.06
C LEU A 132 6.46 10.10 3.61
N VAL A 133 6.08 8.84 3.38
CA VAL A 133 5.65 8.39 2.05
C VAL A 133 4.38 9.12 1.64
N LEU A 134 3.34 9.15 2.48
CA LEU A 134 2.07 9.80 2.18
C LEU A 134 2.25 11.30 1.89
N SER A 135 3.14 11.99 2.60
CA SER A 135 3.41 13.43 2.38
C SER A 135 4.06 13.73 1.02
N ASN A 136 4.67 12.74 0.37
CA ASN A 136 5.39 12.91 -0.90
C ASN A 136 4.73 12.22 -2.10
N ILE A 137 3.60 11.50 -1.90
CA ILE A 137 3.04 10.61 -2.92
C ILE A 137 2.03 11.29 -3.87
N ALA A 138 1.40 12.40 -3.48
CA ALA A 138 0.27 13.01 -4.19
C ALA A 138 0.54 13.25 -5.69
N ARG A 139 1.75 13.65 -6.06
CA ARG A 139 2.14 13.90 -7.45
C ARG A 139 2.15 12.64 -8.34
N LEU A 140 2.19 11.46 -7.72
CA LEU A 140 2.19 10.16 -8.40
C LEU A 140 0.80 9.57 -8.56
N ILE A 141 -0.24 10.25 -8.05
CA ILE A 141 -1.62 9.80 -8.09
C ILE A 141 -2.40 10.57 -9.16
N PRO A 142 -3.19 9.91 -10.01
CA PRO A 142 -4.06 10.59 -10.96
C PRO A 142 -5.16 11.37 -10.23
N LYS A 143 -5.44 12.61 -10.67
CA LYS A 143 -6.47 13.47 -10.05
C LYS A 143 -7.88 13.14 -10.54
N ASP A 144 -8.01 12.78 -11.81
CA ASP A 144 -9.29 12.70 -12.50
C ASP A 144 -9.74 11.26 -12.78
N CYS A 145 -9.05 10.28 -12.22
CA CYS A 145 -9.36 8.86 -12.41
C CYS A 145 -9.36 8.13 -11.06
N PRO A 146 -10.11 7.04 -10.93
CA PRO A 146 -10.07 6.21 -9.74
C PRO A 146 -8.65 5.75 -9.39
N ALA A 147 -8.24 5.98 -8.16
CA ALA A 147 -6.96 5.56 -7.63
C ALA A 147 -7.09 5.06 -6.19
N ARG A 148 -6.09 4.30 -5.75
CA ARG A 148 -6.09 3.70 -4.40
C ARG A 148 -4.72 3.85 -3.74
N ILE A 149 -4.74 4.13 -2.44
CA ILE A 149 -3.59 4.00 -1.56
C ILE A 149 -3.98 3.02 -0.45
N ALA A 150 -3.41 1.82 -0.48
CA ALA A 150 -3.56 0.81 0.56
C ALA A 150 -2.31 0.81 1.45
N VAL A 151 -2.49 1.03 2.75
CA VAL A 151 -1.37 0.99 3.69
C VAL A 151 -1.52 -0.21 4.62
N LEU A 152 -0.53 -1.09 4.65
CA LEU A 152 -0.56 -2.27 5.51
C LEU A 152 -0.43 -1.87 6.98
N SER A 153 -1.54 -1.98 7.69
CA SER A 153 -1.63 -1.84 9.12
C SER A 153 -1.72 -3.23 9.80
N ALA A 154 -2.19 -3.27 11.03
CA ALA A 154 -2.41 -4.52 11.75
C ALA A 154 -3.64 -4.37 12.65
N ARG A 155 -4.43 -5.45 12.79
CA ARG A 155 -5.62 -5.47 13.65
C ARG A 155 -5.32 -5.04 15.09
N VAL A 156 -4.11 -5.36 15.57
CA VAL A 156 -3.65 -4.93 16.90
C VAL A 156 -3.52 -3.41 17.06
N GLY A 157 -3.54 -2.64 15.96
CA GLY A 157 -3.62 -1.17 15.99
C GLY A 157 -5.03 -0.63 16.25
N SER A 158 -6.06 -1.48 16.26
CA SER A 158 -7.41 -1.11 16.69
C SER A 158 -7.46 -0.92 18.19
N ILE A 159 -7.89 0.26 18.65
CA ILE A 159 -8.09 0.56 20.07
C ILE A 159 -9.36 -0.15 20.55
N GLY A 160 -10.44 -0.05 19.74
CA GLY A 160 -11.73 -0.65 20.07
C GLY A 160 -11.75 -2.17 20.11
N ASP A 161 -10.87 -2.85 19.35
CA ASP A 161 -10.77 -4.32 19.31
C ASP A 161 -9.74 -4.90 20.28
N ASN A 162 -9.02 -4.05 21.04
CA ASN A 162 -7.99 -4.50 21.98
C ASN A 162 -8.59 -5.10 23.25
N ARG A 163 -8.51 -6.43 23.38
CA ARG A 163 -8.94 -7.19 24.57
C ARG A 163 -7.77 -7.93 25.25
N LEU A 164 -6.64 -8.06 24.56
CA LEU A 164 -5.53 -8.90 25.04
C LEU A 164 -4.41 -8.12 25.72
N GLY A 165 -4.26 -6.83 25.44
CA GLY A 165 -3.10 -6.05 25.90
C GLY A 165 -1.77 -6.55 25.30
N GLY A 166 -0.65 -6.21 25.94
CA GLY A 166 0.69 -6.51 25.43
C GLY A 166 1.03 -5.77 24.13
N TRP A 167 2.24 -5.92 23.63
CA TRP A 167 2.73 -5.35 22.37
C TRP A 167 2.55 -3.82 22.27
N VAL A 168 2.78 -3.15 23.39
CA VAL A 168 2.39 -1.74 23.59
C VAL A 168 2.93 -0.84 22.50
N SER A 169 4.24 -0.93 22.23
CA SER A 169 4.90 -0.08 21.21
C SER A 169 4.38 -0.38 19.81
N TYR A 170 4.20 -1.66 19.46
CA TYR A 170 3.69 -2.03 18.15
C TYR A 170 2.22 -1.62 17.96
N ARG A 171 1.35 -1.90 18.96
CA ARG A 171 -0.05 -1.44 18.94
C ARG A 171 -0.16 0.07 18.78
N ALA A 172 0.60 0.81 19.62
CA ALA A 172 0.61 2.27 19.56
C ALA A 172 1.07 2.79 18.19
N SER A 173 2.12 2.20 17.60
CA SER A 173 2.61 2.61 16.28
C SER A 173 1.58 2.33 15.17
N LYS A 174 0.85 1.21 15.24
CA LYS A 174 -0.19 0.88 14.25
C LYS A 174 -1.48 1.68 14.46
N ALA A 175 -1.82 2.05 15.70
CA ALA A 175 -2.90 2.99 15.99
C ALA A 175 -2.57 4.40 15.45
N ALA A 176 -1.33 4.87 15.67
CA ALA A 176 -0.85 6.13 15.10
C ALA A 176 -0.88 6.11 13.57
N LEU A 177 -0.45 5.01 12.94
CA LEU A 177 -0.54 4.82 11.49
C LEU A 177 -2.00 4.93 11.01
N ASN A 178 -2.93 4.27 11.67
CA ASN A 178 -4.35 4.32 11.33
C ASN A 178 -4.89 5.76 11.39
N GLN A 179 -4.55 6.52 12.43
CA GLN A 179 -4.92 7.94 12.55
C GLN A 179 -4.31 8.78 11.42
N ILE A 180 -3.05 8.54 11.08
CA ILE A 180 -2.36 9.26 9.98
C ILE A 180 -3.07 9.00 8.64
N ILE A 181 -3.42 7.76 8.35
CA ILE A 181 -4.11 7.38 7.12
C ILE A 181 -5.50 8.01 7.05
N HIS A 182 -6.26 7.96 8.14
CA HIS A 182 -7.56 8.60 8.23
C HIS A 182 -7.46 10.11 7.96
N THR A 183 -6.51 10.80 8.59
CA THR A 183 -6.27 12.23 8.38
C THR A 183 -5.87 12.52 6.92
N ALA A 184 -4.92 11.75 6.38
CA ALA A 184 -4.46 11.91 5.00
C ALA A 184 -5.58 11.69 3.98
N SER A 185 -6.50 10.75 4.22
CA SER A 185 -7.63 10.48 3.34
C SER A 185 -8.56 11.70 3.19
N ILE A 186 -8.81 12.42 4.29
CA ILE A 186 -9.61 13.66 4.32
C ILE A 186 -8.91 14.77 3.53
N GLU A 187 -7.60 14.89 3.66
CA GLU A 187 -6.81 15.89 2.94
C GLU A 187 -6.73 15.58 1.44
N PHE A 188 -6.45 14.33 1.09
CA PHE A 188 -6.41 13.89 -0.31
C PHE A 188 -7.74 14.07 -1.04
N ALA A 189 -8.88 13.88 -0.37
CA ALA A 189 -10.20 14.05 -0.97
C ALA A 189 -10.41 15.46 -1.54
N ARG A 190 -9.71 16.49 -1.05
CA ARG A 190 -9.79 17.86 -1.55
C ARG A 190 -9.11 18.05 -2.91
N SER A 191 -8.05 17.30 -3.19
CA SER A 191 -7.23 17.42 -4.41
C SER A 191 -7.36 16.24 -5.37
N HIS A 192 -7.81 15.08 -4.87
CA HIS A 192 -7.95 13.81 -5.59
C HIS A 192 -9.30 13.18 -5.23
N PRO A 193 -10.42 13.71 -5.72
CA PRO A 193 -11.77 13.30 -5.27
C PRO A 193 -12.14 11.86 -5.60
N GLN A 194 -11.39 11.19 -6.49
CA GLN A 194 -11.58 9.79 -6.83
C GLN A 194 -10.56 8.85 -6.17
N LEU A 195 -9.73 9.37 -5.26
CA LEU A 195 -8.76 8.58 -4.50
C LEU A 195 -9.40 7.92 -3.29
N VAL A 196 -9.11 6.63 -3.12
CA VAL A 196 -9.41 5.86 -1.90
C VAL A 196 -8.12 5.64 -1.14
N CYS A 197 -7.99 6.19 0.07
CA CYS A 197 -6.85 5.97 0.95
C CYS A 197 -7.33 5.26 2.22
N PHE A 198 -6.78 4.07 2.53
CA PHE A 198 -7.30 3.23 3.60
C PHE A 198 -6.23 2.37 4.25
N SER A 199 -6.51 1.94 5.49
CA SER A 199 -5.72 0.97 6.24
C SER A 199 -6.16 -0.46 5.92
N LEU A 200 -5.20 -1.39 5.80
CA LEU A 200 -5.48 -2.79 5.51
C LEU A 200 -4.70 -3.71 6.47
N HIS A 201 -5.42 -4.56 7.22
CA HIS A 201 -4.83 -5.66 7.96
C HIS A 201 -4.72 -6.88 7.05
N PRO A 202 -3.51 -7.39 6.76
CA PRO A 202 -3.32 -8.48 5.81
C PRO A 202 -3.64 -9.88 6.35
N GLY A 203 -4.12 -9.99 7.60
CA GLY A 203 -4.19 -11.26 8.33
C GLY A 203 -2.87 -11.63 9.00
N THR A 204 -2.81 -12.83 9.55
CA THR A 204 -1.57 -13.41 10.07
C THR A 204 -0.84 -14.09 8.93
N VAL A 205 0.21 -13.43 8.41
CA VAL A 205 0.95 -13.89 7.22
C VAL A 205 2.33 -14.38 7.63
N GLU A 206 2.71 -15.55 7.14
CA GLU A 206 4.05 -16.12 7.34
C GLU A 206 5.09 -15.34 6.55
N THR A 207 5.90 -14.60 7.25
CA THR A 207 6.97 -13.76 6.70
C THR A 207 8.16 -13.78 7.66
N PRO A 208 9.36 -13.34 7.24
CA PRO A 208 10.46 -13.12 8.17
C PRO A 208 10.09 -12.25 9.38
N LEU A 209 9.18 -11.29 9.20
CA LEU A 209 8.67 -10.42 10.26
C LEU A 209 7.92 -11.18 11.34
N THR A 210 7.09 -12.13 10.97
CA THR A 210 6.14 -12.82 11.85
C THR A 210 6.60 -14.21 12.30
N LYS A 211 7.67 -14.74 11.72
CA LYS A 211 8.14 -16.13 11.91
C LYS A 211 8.19 -16.60 13.37
N GLN A 212 8.56 -15.70 14.29
CA GLN A 212 8.64 -16.01 15.73
C GLN A 212 7.29 -16.06 16.44
N PHE A 213 6.22 -15.57 15.80
CA PHE A 213 4.91 -15.33 16.42
C PHE A 213 3.78 -16.16 15.80
N VAL A 214 4.00 -16.77 14.62
CA VAL A 214 2.95 -17.54 13.90
C VAL A 214 2.76 -18.95 14.43
N ALA A 215 3.67 -19.50 15.23
CA ALA A 215 3.59 -20.88 15.72
C ALA A 215 2.34 -21.21 16.54
N SER A 216 1.61 -20.21 17.04
CA SER A 216 0.44 -20.38 17.89
C SER A 216 -0.88 -19.86 17.28
N HIS A 217 -0.85 -19.37 16.04
CA HIS A 217 -2.03 -18.80 15.38
C HIS A 217 -2.19 -19.35 13.94
N PRO A 218 -3.43 -19.56 13.47
CA PRO A 218 -3.66 -19.84 12.06
C PRO A 218 -3.00 -18.76 11.20
N SER A 219 -2.17 -19.18 10.26
CA SER A 219 -1.43 -18.28 9.37
C SER A 219 -1.48 -18.79 7.93
N CYS A 220 -1.38 -17.89 6.98
CA CYS A 220 -1.28 -18.18 5.55
C CYS A 220 0.09 -17.75 5.04
N SER A 221 0.57 -18.38 3.99
CA SER A 221 1.78 -17.89 3.30
C SER A 221 1.50 -16.53 2.63
N ALA A 222 2.57 -15.76 2.38
CA ALA A 222 2.41 -14.49 1.68
C ALA A 222 1.90 -14.67 0.24
N SER A 223 2.21 -15.80 -0.41
CA SER A 223 1.72 -16.14 -1.75
C SER A 223 0.22 -16.48 -1.79
N GLU A 224 -0.30 -17.12 -0.76
CA GLU A 224 -1.76 -17.37 -0.62
C GLU A 224 -2.51 -16.10 -0.27
N THR A 225 -1.88 -15.20 0.49
CA THR A 225 -2.51 -13.96 0.95
C THR A 225 -2.58 -12.90 -0.17
N ALA A 226 -1.57 -12.83 -1.05
CA ALA A 226 -1.48 -11.78 -2.06
C ALA A 226 -2.66 -11.68 -3.02
N PRO A 227 -3.22 -12.79 -3.58
CA PRO A 227 -4.44 -12.73 -4.40
C PRO A 227 -5.65 -12.18 -3.64
N ILE A 228 -5.79 -12.55 -2.37
CA ILE A 228 -6.89 -12.08 -1.51
C ILE A 228 -6.78 -10.57 -1.30
N LEU A 229 -5.59 -10.08 -0.94
CA LEU A 229 -5.34 -8.65 -0.76
C LEU A 229 -5.52 -7.88 -2.06
N PHE A 230 -5.13 -8.43 -3.22
CA PHE A 230 -5.36 -7.81 -4.51
C PHE A 230 -6.86 -7.54 -4.73
N GLU A 231 -7.72 -8.54 -4.54
CA GLU A 231 -9.17 -8.38 -4.71
C GLU A 231 -9.75 -7.36 -3.72
N VAL A 232 -9.31 -7.39 -2.46
CA VAL A 232 -9.75 -6.41 -1.46
C VAL A 232 -9.32 -5.01 -1.87
N ILE A 233 -8.07 -4.80 -2.29
CA ILE A 233 -7.54 -3.49 -2.67
C ILE A 233 -8.29 -2.96 -3.90
N GLU A 234 -8.41 -3.77 -4.95
CA GLU A 234 -8.98 -3.31 -6.22
C GLU A 234 -10.50 -3.14 -6.19
N SER A 235 -11.19 -3.76 -5.22
CA SER A 235 -12.64 -3.58 -5.03
C SER A 235 -13.02 -2.30 -4.28
N ARG A 236 -12.08 -1.60 -3.61
CA ARG A 236 -12.39 -0.39 -2.82
C ARG A 236 -12.82 0.78 -3.71
N ASN A 237 -13.77 1.54 -3.24
CA ASN A 237 -14.34 2.72 -3.90
C ASN A 237 -14.31 3.94 -2.98
N VAL A 238 -14.67 5.12 -3.48
CA VAL A 238 -14.55 6.39 -2.74
C VAL A 238 -15.27 6.38 -1.39
N GLY A 239 -16.36 5.62 -1.25
CA GLY A 239 -17.06 5.46 0.02
C GLY A 239 -16.26 4.72 1.09
N ASP A 240 -15.20 4.03 0.70
CA ASP A 240 -14.32 3.28 1.59
C ASP A 240 -13.12 4.12 2.09
N THR A 241 -12.94 5.36 1.60
CA THR A 241 -11.79 6.19 1.97
C THR A 241 -11.77 6.50 3.46
N GLY A 242 -10.59 6.49 4.05
CA GLY A 242 -10.40 6.76 5.47
C GLY A 242 -10.77 5.62 6.40
N ASN A 243 -11.16 4.45 5.91
CA ASN A 243 -11.55 3.30 6.74
C ASN A 243 -10.41 2.30 6.93
N PHE A 244 -10.63 1.38 7.86
CA PHE A 244 -9.73 0.27 8.17
C PHE A 244 -10.42 -1.07 7.87
N PHE A 245 -9.79 -1.92 7.03
CA PHE A 245 -10.33 -3.21 6.61
C PHE A 245 -9.38 -4.37 6.98
N ASP A 246 -9.94 -5.55 7.14
CA ASP A 246 -9.16 -6.79 7.22
C ASP A 246 -8.98 -7.43 5.82
N GLN A 247 -8.25 -8.57 5.79
CA GLN A 247 -7.99 -9.33 4.57
C GLN A 247 -9.25 -9.88 3.88
N ASN A 248 -10.39 -9.92 4.56
CA ASN A 248 -11.67 -10.31 3.97
C ASN A 248 -12.47 -9.10 3.47
N GLY A 249 -11.91 -7.91 3.58
CA GLY A 249 -12.57 -6.66 3.23
C GLY A 249 -13.62 -6.20 4.23
N LEU A 250 -13.64 -6.79 5.42
CA LEU A 250 -14.55 -6.41 6.51
C LEU A 250 -13.99 -5.22 7.29
N PRO A 251 -14.83 -4.25 7.70
CA PRO A 251 -14.39 -3.14 8.52
C PRO A 251 -13.83 -3.61 9.87
N VAL A 252 -12.70 -3.01 10.27
CA VAL A 252 -12.10 -3.17 11.59
C VAL A 252 -12.39 -1.89 12.38
N PRO A 253 -12.88 -1.95 13.63
CA PRO A 253 -13.08 -0.76 14.44
C PRO A 253 -11.74 -0.07 14.73
N TRP A 254 -11.79 1.26 14.90
CA TRP A 254 -10.61 2.07 15.25
C TRP A 254 -10.07 1.80 16.64
#